data_36841c87912d0373d90c0e2bec8447cb
#
_entry.id   36841c87912d0373d90c0e2bec8447cb
#
_cell.length_a   1.000
_cell.length_b   1.000
_cell.length_c   1.000
_cell.angle_alpha   90.00
_cell.angle_beta   90.00
_cell.angle_gamma   90.00
#
_symmetry.space_group_name_H-M   'P 1'
#
loop_
_entity.id
_entity.type
_entity.pdbx_description
1 polymer ?
#
loop_
_entity_poly.entity_id
_entity_poly.type
_entity_poly.pdbx_seq_one_letter_code
_entity_poly.pdbx_strand_id
1 'polypeptide(L)'
;DQWLMWQMGGLGPMAGQAHHFLKYAPAMDPPNDLPYAKDRYRNEVARLYRVLDTQLSDNRYVAGDFYSIADMSLWGWVSLWEGQQQTLDDKPHLARWLAEVGDRPAVQAGRALRADLRGDLRKQTASHDLLFRQKG
;
A
#
# COMPACT_ATOMS: atom_id res chain seq x y z
N ASP A 1 -5.43 17.67 -7.25
CA ASP A 1 -4.31 17.70 -6.27
C ASP A 1 -4.67 17.10 -4.91
N GLN A 2 -5.91 17.28 -4.41
CA GLN A 2 -6.33 16.82 -3.08
C GLN A 2 -5.99 15.33 -2.83
N TRP A 3 -6.41 14.43 -3.70
CA TRP A 3 -6.18 12.99 -3.54
C TRP A 3 -4.72 12.59 -3.70
N LEU A 4 -3.96 13.33 -4.51
CA LEU A 4 -2.52 13.12 -4.63
C LEU A 4 -1.80 13.49 -3.32
N MET A 5 -2.15 14.63 -2.73
CA MET A 5 -1.62 15.06 -1.43
C MET A 5 -2.10 14.16 -0.28
N TRP A 6 -3.34 13.68 -0.34
CA TRP A 6 -3.86 12.72 0.64
C TRP A 6 -3.08 11.39 0.61
N GLN A 7 -2.70 10.91 -0.59
CA GLN A 7 -1.84 9.75 -0.71
C GLN A 7 -0.45 10.02 -0.11
N MET A 8 0.17 11.15 -0.46
CA MET A 8 1.53 11.48 -0.01
C MET A 8 1.62 11.75 1.49
N GLY A 9 0.62 12.42 2.08
CA GLY A 9 0.60 12.75 3.50
C GLY A 9 -0.07 11.71 4.41
N GLY A 10 -0.81 10.78 3.82
CA GLY A 10 -1.63 9.82 4.56
C GLY A 10 -1.37 8.37 4.16
N LEU A 11 -2.02 7.90 3.09
CA LEU A 11 -2.04 6.48 2.76
C LEU A 11 -0.65 5.89 2.55
N GLY A 12 0.20 6.52 1.74
CA GLY A 12 1.54 6.03 1.45
C GLY A 12 2.38 5.85 2.72
N PRO A 13 2.56 6.88 3.55
CA PRO A 13 3.30 6.77 4.80
C PRO A 13 2.72 5.71 5.75
N MET A 14 1.40 5.68 5.96
CA MET A 14 0.79 4.73 6.89
C MET A 14 0.85 3.28 6.39
N ALA A 15 0.63 3.05 5.10
CA ALA A 15 0.79 1.73 4.48
C ALA A 15 2.25 1.26 4.51
N GLY A 16 3.21 2.17 4.32
CA GLY A 16 4.63 1.90 4.46
C GLY A 16 5.00 1.46 5.88
N GLN A 17 4.50 2.16 6.89
CA GLN A 17 4.70 1.77 8.29
C GLN A 17 4.00 0.45 8.63
N ALA A 18 2.79 0.20 8.10
CA ALA A 18 2.13 -1.09 8.26
C ALA A 18 3.01 -2.23 7.70
N HIS A 19 3.54 -2.10 6.49
CA HIS A 19 4.48 -3.07 5.93
C HIS A 19 5.72 -3.25 6.82
N HIS A 20 6.27 -2.15 7.33
CA HIS A 20 7.46 -2.22 8.18
C HIS A 20 7.20 -3.06 9.44
N PHE A 21 6.17 -2.71 10.21
CA PHE A 21 5.90 -3.37 11.47
C PHE A 21 5.26 -4.75 11.34
N LEU A 22 4.50 -5.00 10.27
CA LEU A 22 3.86 -6.31 10.04
C LEU A 22 4.78 -7.32 9.37
N LYS A 23 5.74 -6.87 8.56
CA LYS A 23 6.51 -7.74 7.68
C LYS A 23 8.02 -7.66 7.91
N TYR A 24 8.59 -6.45 7.96
CA TYR A 24 10.05 -6.29 7.98
C TYR A 24 10.65 -6.33 9.38
N ALA A 25 10.08 -5.61 10.33
CA ALA A 25 10.60 -5.55 11.69
C ALA A 25 10.61 -6.93 12.40
N PRO A 26 9.56 -7.78 12.28
CA PRO A 26 9.60 -9.13 12.82
C PRO A 26 10.64 -10.05 12.15
N ALA A 27 11.04 -9.74 10.92
CA ALA A 27 12.04 -10.52 10.17
C ALA A 27 13.48 -10.05 10.42
N MET A 28 13.68 -9.04 11.25
CA MET A 28 15.03 -8.59 11.66
C MET A 28 15.73 -9.63 12.54
N ASP A 29 17.06 -9.51 12.63
CA ASP A 29 17.88 -10.27 13.57
C ASP A 29 18.64 -9.29 14.49
N PRO A 30 18.34 -9.25 15.80
CA PRO A 30 17.21 -9.95 16.44
C PRO A 30 15.84 -9.44 15.99
N PRO A 31 14.78 -10.27 16.06
CA PRO A 31 13.43 -9.84 15.71
C PRO A 31 12.97 -8.65 16.54
N ASN A 32 12.31 -7.70 15.87
CA ASN A 32 11.73 -6.54 16.51
C ASN A 32 10.20 -6.60 16.38
N ASP A 33 9.55 -7.27 17.33
CA ASP A 33 8.10 -7.44 17.35
C ASP A 33 7.45 -6.42 18.30
N LEU A 34 6.68 -5.49 17.73
CA LEU A 34 6.02 -4.41 18.45
C LEU A 34 4.50 -4.47 18.23
N PRO A 35 3.76 -5.24 19.05
CA PRO A 35 2.31 -5.45 18.88
C PRO A 35 1.52 -4.17 18.78
N TYR A 36 1.79 -3.19 19.64
CA TYR A 36 1.11 -1.88 19.60
C TYR A 36 1.30 -1.16 18.25
N ALA A 37 2.51 -1.15 17.71
CA ALA A 37 2.78 -0.51 16.41
C ALA A 37 2.08 -1.25 15.26
N LYS A 38 2.08 -2.58 15.27
CA LYS A 38 1.34 -3.41 14.31
C LYS A 38 -0.14 -3.06 14.30
N ASP A 39 -0.77 -3.04 15.47
CA ASP A 39 -2.20 -2.75 15.60
C ASP A 39 -2.52 -1.32 15.18
N ARG A 40 -1.71 -0.36 15.62
CA ARG A 40 -1.90 1.05 15.28
C ARG A 40 -1.89 1.28 13.78
N TYR A 41 -0.87 0.82 13.07
CA TYR A 41 -0.73 1.08 11.65
C TYR A 41 -1.69 0.24 10.79
N ARG A 42 -1.96 -1.01 11.18
CA ARG A 42 -2.99 -1.82 10.53
C ARG A 42 -4.37 -1.14 10.62
N ASN A 43 -4.75 -0.66 11.79
CA ASN A 43 -6.03 0.00 12.00
C ASN A 43 -6.13 1.35 11.28
N GLU A 44 -5.04 2.12 11.22
CA GLU A 44 -5.02 3.38 10.47
C GLU A 44 -5.14 3.13 8.95
N VAL A 45 -4.45 2.15 8.40
CA VAL A 45 -4.62 1.77 6.99
C VAL A 45 -6.06 1.31 6.73
N ALA A 46 -6.66 0.53 7.62
CA ALA A 46 -8.06 0.12 7.51
C ALA A 46 -9.01 1.33 7.47
N ARG A 47 -8.76 2.34 8.30
CA ARG A 47 -9.52 3.61 8.29
C ARG A 47 -9.37 4.34 6.95
N LEU A 48 -8.16 4.45 6.44
CA LEU A 48 -7.87 5.11 5.15
C LEU A 48 -8.53 4.37 3.98
N TYR A 49 -8.56 3.04 4.01
CA TYR A 49 -9.28 2.23 3.01
C TYR A 49 -10.78 2.49 3.02
N ARG A 50 -11.40 2.69 4.20
CA ARG A 50 -12.82 3.09 4.29
C ARG A 50 -13.07 4.47 3.70
N VAL A 51 -12.14 5.42 3.87
CA VAL A 51 -12.24 6.74 3.23
C VAL A 51 -12.25 6.61 1.71
N LEU A 52 -11.37 5.76 1.15
CA LEU A 52 -11.34 5.48 -0.28
C LEU A 52 -12.64 4.80 -0.76
N ASP A 53 -13.11 3.79 -0.03
CA ASP A 53 -14.35 3.09 -0.39
C ASP A 53 -15.55 4.04 -0.42
N THR A 54 -15.66 4.92 0.57
CA THR A 54 -16.70 5.96 0.60
C THR A 54 -16.58 6.92 -0.60
N GLN A 55 -15.37 7.38 -0.93
CA GLN A 55 -15.18 8.25 -2.10
C GLN A 55 -15.57 7.55 -3.41
N LEU A 56 -15.24 6.28 -3.52
CA LEU A 56 -15.49 5.47 -4.71
C LEU A 56 -16.95 4.97 -4.81
N SER A 57 -17.77 5.15 -3.78
CA SER A 57 -19.21 4.85 -3.84
C SER A 57 -19.93 5.79 -4.82
N ASP A 58 -19.52 7.04 -4.86
CA ASP A 58 -20.14 8.09 -5.67
C ASP A 58 -19.33 8.44 -6.94
N ASN A 59 -18.12 7.88 -7.05
CA ASN A 59 -17.20 8.21 -8.15
C ASN A 59 -16.59 6.95 -8.75
N ARG A 60 -16.44 6.95 -10.07
CA ARG A 60 -15.76 5.85 -10.76
C ARG A 60 -14.28 5.75 -10.37
N TYR A 61 -13.59 6.89 -10.30
CA TYR A 61 -12.20 7.04 -9.90
C TYR A 61 -12.07 8.02 -8.73
N VAL A 62 -10.92 8.09 -8.09
CA VAL A 62 -10.78 8.85 -6.83
C VAL A 62 -11.00 10.35 -7.00
N ALA A 63 -10.73 10.91 -8.18
CA ALA A 63 -10.92 12.34 -8.45
C ALA A 63 -12.22 12.67 -9.21
N GLY A 64 -13.09 11.69 -9.44
CA GLY A 64 -14.35 11.82 -10.20
C GLY A 64 -14.49 10.73 -11.26
N ASP A 65 -15.08 11.06 -12.42
CA ASP A 65 -15.38 10.08 -13.46
C ASP A 65 -14.24 9.86 -14.48
N PHE A 66 -13.05 10.34 -14.20
CA PHE A 66 -11.89 10.20 -15.07
C PHE A 66 -10.68 9.63 -14.35
N TYR A 67 -9.96 8.75 -15.04
CA TYR A 67 -8.69 8.19 -14.56
C TYR A 67 -7.59 9.24 -14.53
N SER A 68 -6.88 9.35 -13.41
CA SER A 68 -5.92 10.42 -13.14
C SER A 68 -4.63 9.91 -12.48
N ILE A 69 -3.65 10.79 -12.34
CA ILE A 69 -2.42 10.53 -11.60
C ILE A 69 -2.69 10.18 -10.13
N ALA A 70 -3.82 10.61 -9.57
CA ALA A 70 -4.20 10.23 -8.20
C ALA A 70 -4.51 8.74 -8.11
N ASP A 71 -5.22 8.17 -9.10
CA ASP A 71 -5.47 6.72 -9.18
C ASP A 71 -4.17 5.94 -9.34
N MET A 72 -3.27 6.41 -10.19
CA MET A 72 -1.96 5.78 -10.38
C MET A 72 -1.16 5.72 -9.09
N SER A 73 -1.12 6.84 -8.36
CA SER A 73 -0.39 6.97 -7.09
C SER A 73 -0.98 6.10 -5.97
N LEU A 74 -2.30 6.07 -5.85
CA LEU A 74 -3.01 5.31 -4.83
C LEU A 74 -2.98 3.81 -5.10
N TRP A 75 -3.16 3.41 -6.37
CA TRP A 75 -3.23 2.01 -6.76
C TRP A 75 -1.98 1.23 -6.37
N GLY A 76 -0.80 1.84 -6.51
CA GLY A 76 0.47 1.23 -6.12
C GLY A 76 0.49 0.76 -4.66
N TRP A 77 -0.11 1.51 -3.76
CA TRP A 77 -0.22 1.18 -2.35
C TRP A 77 -1.36 0.20 -2.05
N VAL A 78 -2.54 0.44 -2.62
CA VAL A 78 -3.72 -0.41 -2.37
C VAL A 78 -3.55 -1.80 -2.96
N SER A 79 -2.83 -1.95 -4.07
CA SER A 79 -2.54 -3.27 -4.67
C SER A 79 -1.73 -4.21 -3.76
N LEU A 80 -1.19 -3.71 -2.66
CA LEU A 80 -0.43 -4.46 -1.65
C LEU A 80 -1.25 -4.75 -0.39
N TRP A 81 -2.57 -4.66 -0.44
CA TRP A 81 -3.49 -4.75 0.69
C TRP A 81 -3.31 -6.01 1.55
N GLU A 82 -3.03 -7.16 0.94
CA GLU A 82 -2.79 -8.41 1.67
C GLU A 82 -1.56 -8.30 2.60
N GLY A 83 -0.47 -7.71 2.10
CA GLY A 83 0.75 -7.48 2.88
C GLY A 83 0.57 -6.46 4.01
N GLN A 84 -0.47 -5.62 3.92
CA GLN A 84 -0.88 -4.67 4.95
C GLN A 84 -1.92 -5.27 5.91
N GLN A 85 -2.22 -6.56 5.76
CA GLN A 85 -3.23 -7.30 6.53
C GLN A 85 -4.61 -6.62 6.50
N GLN A 86 -5.02 -6.15 5.33
CA GLN A 86 -6.34 -5.59 5.09
C GLN A 86 -7.28 -6.62 4.48
N THR A 87 -8.59 -6.34 4.50
CA THR A 87 -9.62 -7.04 3.72
C THR A 87 -10.35 -6.06 2.83
N LEU A 88 -10.87 -6.57 1.70
CA LEU A 88 -11.73 -5.83 0.78
C LEU A 88 -13.19 -6.28 0.84
N ASP A 89 -13.51 -7.30 1.66
CA ASP A 89 -14.84 -7.91 1.74
C ASP A 89 -15.93 -6.91 2.14
N ASP A 90 -15.57 -5.95 3.00
CA ASP A 90 -16.44 -4.87 3.49
C ASP A 90 -16.23 -3.54 2.73
N LYS A 91 -15.54 -3.57 1.58
CA LYS A 91 -15.16 -2.38 0.78
C LYS A 91 -15.38 -2.63 -0.72
N PRO A 92 -16.66 -2.82 -1.15
CA PRO A 92 -16.97 -3.25 -2.52
C PRO A 92 -16.56 -2.22 -3.58
N HIS A 93 -16.64 -0.92 -3.27
CA HIS A 93 -16.30 0.13 -4.22
C HIS A 93 -14.77 0.23 -4.41
N LEU A 94 -14.01 0.06 -3.34
CA LEU A 94 -12.55 -0.03 -3.39
C LEU A 94 -12.11 -1.29 -4.15
N ALA A 95 -12.75 -2.43 -3.92
CA ALA A 95 -12.46 -3.68 -4.64
C ALA A 95 -12.72 -3.53 -6.14
N ARG A 96 -13.86 -2.94 -6.54
CA ARG A 96 -14.18 -2.63 -7.94
C ARG A 96 -13.10 -1.76 -8.58
N TRP A 97 -12.76 -0.64 -7.94
CA TRP A 97 -11.76 0.30 -8.43
C TRP A 97 -10.37 -0.36 -8.54
N LEU A 98 -9.98 -1.15 -7.56
CA LEU A 98 -8.70 -1.85 -7.56
C LEU A 98 -8.56 -2.79 -8.75
N ALA A 99 -9.61 -3.55 -9.04
CA ALA A 99 -9.68 -4.44 -10.20
C ALA A 99 -9.66 -3.64 -11.52
N GLU A 100 -10.53 -2.65 -11.65
CA GLU A 100 -10.65 -1.83 -12.87
C GLU A 100 -9.35 -1.14 -13.24
N VAL A 101 -8.65 -0.53 -12.27
CA VAL A 101 -7.34 0.10 -12.50
C VAL A 101 -6.27 -0.96 -12.78
N GLY A 102 -6.33 -2.08 -12.06
CA GLY A 102 -5.39 -3.19 -12.22
C GLY A 102 -5.44 -3.85 -13.61
N ASP A 103 -6.61 -3.90 -14.24
CA ASP A 103 -6.81 -4.50 -15.57
C ASP A 103 -6.33 -3.61 -16.73
N ARG A 104 -5.92 -2.39 -16.45
CA ARG A 104 -5.40 -1.48 -17.49
C ARG A 104 -4.08 -2.02 -18.07
N PRO A 105 -3.94 -2.10 -19.42
CA PRO A 105 -2.73 -2.64 -20.03
C PRO A 105 -1.43 -1.94 -19.57
N ALA A 106 -1.46 -0.63 -19.38
CA ALA A 106 -0.31 0.13 -18.89
C ALA A 106 0.07 -0.23 -17.46
N VAL A 107 -0.91 -0.51 -16.59
CA VAL A 107 -0.68 -0.96 -15.21
C VAL A 107 -0.07 -2.37 -15.21
N GLN A 108 -0.59 -3.27 -16.04
CA GLN A 108 -0.04 -4.62 -16.19
C GLN A 108 1.41 -4.58 -16.73
N ALA A 109 1.67 -3.77 -17.76
CA ALA A 109 3.02 -3.57 -18.30
C ALA A 109 3.99 -3.00 -17.23
N GLY A 110 3.55 -2.00 -16.47
CA GLY A 110 4.34 -1.42 -15.37
C GLY A 110 4.63 -2.43 -14.26
N ARG A 111 3.68 -3.30 -13.93
CA ARG A 111 3.89 -4.39 -12.95
C ARG A 111 4.87 -5.45 -13.45
N ALA A 112 4.84 -5.76 -14.72
CA ALA A 112 5.73 -6.75 -15.32
C ALA A 112 7.16 -6.22 -15.49
N LEU A 113 7.34 -4.88 -15.48
CA LEU A 113 8.66 -4.28 -15.68
C LEU A 113 9.65 -4.75 -14.62
N ARG A 114 10.76 -5.34 -15.07
CA ARG A 114 11.86 -5.84 -14.23
C ARG A 114 11.38 -6.73 -13.05
N ALA A 115 10.38 -7.56 -13.31
CA ALA A 115 9.90 -8.51 -12.32
C ALA A 115 11.02 -9.48 -11.84
N ASP A 116 11.99 -9.74 -12.71
CA ASP A 116 13.21 -10.51 -12.44
C ASP A 116 14.08 -9.92 -11.30
N LEU A 117 14.04 -8.60 -11.10
CA LEU A 117 14.80 -7.92 -10.04
C LEU A 117 14.04 -7.83 -8.72
N ARG A 118 12.76 -8.19 -8.69
CA ARG A 118 11.97 -8.14 -7.46
C ARG A 118 12.31 -9.32 -6.56
N GLY A 119 13.07 -9.05 -5.52
CA GLY A 119 13.41 -10.01 -4.50
C GLY A 119 12.65 -9.81 -3.20
N ASP A 120 12.63 -10.83 -2.36
CA ASP A 120 12.15 -10.69 -0.99
C ASP A 120 13.24 -10.01 -0.13
N LEU A 121 13.01 -8.75 0.23
CA LEU A 121 13.94 -7.95 1.03
C LEU A 121 14.28 -8.61 2.39
N ARG A 122 13.40 -9.47 2.92
CA ARG A 122 13.68 -10.22 4.15
C ARG A 122 14.84 -11.21 4.00
N LYS A 123 15.09 -11.65 2.75
CA LYS A 123 16.17 -12.59 2.41
C LYS A 123 17.43 -11.91 1.90
N GLN A 124 17.39 -10.59 1.70
CA GLN A 124 18.50 -9.79 1.19
C GLN A 124 19.12 -8.97 2.33
N THR A 125 19.99 -9.60 3.13
CA THR A 125 20.54 -9.00 4.34
C THR A 125 21.15 -7.62 4.12
N ALA A 126 21.95 -7.43 3.06
CA ALA A 126 22.57 -6.13 2.77
C ALA A 126 21.55 -5.04 2.46
N SER A 127 20.53 -5.35 1.65
CA SER A 127 19.44 -4.40 1.34
C SER A 127 18.58 -4.11 2.56
N HIS A 128 18.31 -5.12 3.37
CA HIS A 128 17.55 -5.01 4.61
C HIS A 128 18.28 -4.10 5.62
N ASP A 129 19.58 -4.29 5.81
CA ASP A 129 20.38 -3.48 6.72
C ASP A 129 20.47 -2.02 6.25
N LEU A 130 20.63 -1.79 4.95
CA LEU A 130 20.63 -0.45 4.38
C LEU A 130 19.30 0.29 4.60
N LEU A 131 18.18 -0.42 4.46
CA LEU A 131 16.85 0.19 4.55
C LEU A 131 16.34 0.36 5.98
N PHE A 132 16.67 -0.57 6.89
CA PHE A 132 16.01 -0.68 8.19
C PHE A 132 16.95 -0.56 9.40
N ARG A 133 18.26 -0.62 9.21
CA ARG A 133 19.26 -0.48 10.27
C ARG A 133 20.10 0.78 10.13
N GLN A 134 19.51 1.85 9.64
CA GLN A 134 20.20 3.14 9.54
C GLN A 134 20.63 3.60 10.94
N LYS A 135 21.92 3.46 11.20
CA LYS A 135 22.56 4.08 12.36
C LYS A 135 23.16 5.37 11.85
N GLY A 136 22.66 6.51 12.36
CA GLY A 136 23.26 7.81 12.15
C GLY A 136 24.66 7.89 12.77
#